data_65c4886456100e3d6f3d07db8d568b13
#
_entry.id   65c4886456100e3d6f3d07db8d568b13
#
_cell.length_a   1.000
_cell.length_b   1.000
_cell.length_c   1.000
_cell.angle_alpha   90.00
_cell.angle_beta   90.00
_cell.angle_gamma   90.00
#
_symmetry.space_group_name_H-M   'P 1'
#
loop_
_entity.id
_entity.type
_entity.pdbx_description
1 polymer ?
#
loop_
_entity_poly.entity_id
_entity_poly.type
_entity_poly.pdbx_seq_one_letter_code
_entity_poly.pdbx_strand_id
1 'polypeptide(L)'
;DSDDVYIDENTLQKVVDKFREEGCGMVIGSYMMTNFDMKPIPPGLIDHKEWTDENGRNNALRVNGLGSPRAFYVPFLRKINLPNVSYGEDYAVGLRISREYRIGRIYEPIYCCRRWEGNSDAALDIVKVNANNLYKDAIRTWELQARLAMSDAEKNL
;
A
#
# COMPACT_ATOMS: atom_id res chain seq x y z
N ASP A 1 -12.19 -4.09 -1.58
CA ASP A 1 -12.84 -5.38 -1.82
C ASP A 1 -14.32 -5.26 -1.49
N SER A 2 -15.16 -6.13 -2.06
CA SER A 2 -16.62 -6.05 -1.93
C SER A 2 -17.14 -6.50 -0.56
N ASP A 3 -16.32 -7.19 0.20
CA ASP A 3 -16.59 -7.69 1.55
C ASP A 3 -16.07 -6.78 2.66
N ASP A 4 -15.31 -5.75 2.33
CA ASP A 4 -14.77 -4.77 3.28
C ASP A 4 -15.64 -3.52 3.37
N VAL A 5 -15.46 -2.72 4.43
CA VAL A 5 -16.23 -1.50 4.64
C VAL A 5 -15.37 -0.35 5.17
N TYR A 6 -15.73 0.88 4.84
CA TYR A 6 -15.20 2.06 5.52
C TYR A 6 -15.68 2.12 6.96
N ILE A 7 -14.86 2.65 7.85
CA ILE A 7 -15.18 2.66 9.28
C ILE A 7 -16.26 3.67 9.63
N ASP A 8 -16.31 4.78 8.91
CA ASP A 8 -17.30 5.84 9.07
C ASP A 8 -17.53 6.63 7.76
N GLU A 9 -18.50 7.53 7.79
CA GLU A 9 -18.88 8.40 6.68
C GLU A 9 -17.81 9.44 6.30
N ASN A 10 -16.84 9.70 7.20
CA ASN A 10 -15.80 10.70 6.99
C ASN A 10 -14.54 10.12 6.34
N THR A 11 -14.46 8.81 6.15
CA THR A 11 -13.27 8.14 5.61
C THR A 11 -12.79 8.76 4.30
N LEU A 12 -13.68 9.00 3.34
CA LEU A 12 -13.32 9.59 2.05
C LEU A 12 -12.86 11.05 2.20
N GLN A 13 -13.46 11.80 3.12
CA GLN A 13 -13.06 13.18 3.39
C GLN A 13 -11.63 13.21 3.97
N LYS A 14 -11.33 12.35 4.94
CA LYS A 14 -9.98 12.23 5.51
C LYS A 14 -8.92 11.92 4.44
N VAL A 15 -9.24 11.06 3.49
CA VAL A 15 -8.34 10.74 2.37
C VAL A 15 -8.13 11.97 1.46
N VAL A 16 -9.21 12.68 1.10
CA VAL A 16 -9.11 13.89 0.26
C VAL A 16 -8.31 14.99 0.96
N ASP A 17 -8.54 15.20 2.25
CA ASP A 17 -7.83 16.21 3.02
C ASP A 17 -6.33 15.88 3.10
N LYS A 18 -5.98 14.61 3.29
CA LYS A 18 -4.58 14.17 3.26
C LYS A 18 -3.89 14.45 1.91
N PHE A 19 -4.57 14.23 0.78
CA PHE A 19 -4.04 14.61 -0.53
C PHE A 19 -3.78 16.13 -0.64
N ARG A 20 -4.70 16.95 -0.13
CA ARG A 20 -4.61 18.41 -0.19
C ARG A 20 -3.51 18.96 0.73
N GLU A 21 -3.44 18.44 1.94
CA GLU A 21 -2.46 18.87 2.95
C GLU A 21 -1.02 18.54 2.57
N GLU A 22 -0.80 17.35 2.01
CA GLU A 22 0.56 16.84 1.78
C GLU A 22 1.00 16.87 0.32
N GLY A 23 0.11 17.16 -0.63
CA GLY A 23 0.43 17.15 -2.06
C GLY A 23 0.99 15.80 -2.54
N CYS A 24 0.52 14.71 -1.98
CA CYS A 24 1.06 13.38 -2.22
C CYS A 24 0.50 12.72 -3.48
N GLY A 25 1.21 11.72 -3.99
CA GLY A 25 0.77 10.95 -5.18
C GLY A 25 -0.15 9.77 -4.86
N MET A 26 -0.14 9.36 -3.60
CA MET A 26 -0.93 8.26 -3.06
C MET A 26 -1.20 8.49 -1.59
N VAL A 27 -2.35 8.04 -1.10
CA VAL A 27 -2.68 8.00 0.34
C VAL A 27 -2.95 6.57 0.75
N ILE A 28 -2.42 6.18 1.88
CA ILE A 28 -2.62 4.88 2.49
C ILE A 28 -3.26 5.07 3.86
N GLY A 29 -4.36 4.38 4.10
CA GLY A 29 -5.01 4.32 5.40
C GLY A 29 -4.48 3.22 6.30
N SER A 30 -5.03 3.18 7.49
CA SER A 30 -4.88 2.07 8.44
C SER A 30 -6.21 1.32 8.53
N TYR A 31 -6.16 0.05 8.91
CA TYR A 31 -7.35 -0.77 8.95
C TYR A 31 -7.42 -1.68 10.17
N MET A 32 -8.63 -1.99 10.56
CA MET A 32 -8.92 -2.97 11.58
C MET A 32 -9.29 -4.31 10.95
N MET A 33 -8.65 -5.38 11.39
CA MET A 33 -9.09 -6.73 11.06
C MET A 33 -10.32 -7.07 11.89
N THR A 34 -11.42 -7.42 11.23
CA THR A 34 -12.69 -7.78 11.88
C THR A 34 -13.29 -9.04 11.27
N ASN A 35 -14.22 -9.64 11.99
CA ASN A 35 -15.18 -10.58 11.40
C ASN A 35 -16.36 -9.83 10.74
N PHE A 36 -17.34 -10.55 10.20
CA PHE A 36 -18.52 -9.95 9.57
C PHE A 36 -19.44 -9.18 10.54
N ASP A 37 -19.39 -9.51 11.83
CA ASP A 37 -20.10 -8.78 12.90
C ASP A 37 -19.35 -7.51 13.34
N MET A 38 -18.31 -7.10 12.60
CA MET A 38 -17.46 -5.94 12.92
C MET A 38 -16.68 -6.06 14.24
N LYS A 39 -16.54 -7.27 14.77
CA LYS A 39 -15.74 -7.53 15.98
C LYS A 39 -14.28 -7.67 15.60
N PRO A 40 -13.37 -6.95 16.27
CA PRO A 40 -11.94 -7.09 16.02
C PRO A 40 -11.45 -8.53 16.20
N ILE A 41 -10.58 -8.97 15.31
CA ILE A 41 -9.89 -10.27 15.36
C ILE A 41 -8.39 -10.07 15.21
N PRO A 42 -7.55 -10.97 15.70
CA PRO A 42 -6.10 -10.86 15.51
C PRO A 42 -5.71 -10.74 14.03
N PRO A 43 -4.70 -9.92 13.69
CA PRO A 43 -3.85 -9.14 14.58
C PRO A 43 -4.44 -7.80 15.07
N GLY A 44 -5.68 -7.44 14.75
CA GLY A 44 -6.33 -6.21 15.14
C GLY A 44 -5.99 -5.05 14.21
N LEU A 45 -5.44 -3.96 14.76
CA LEU A 45 -5.07 -2.77 14.00
C LEU A 45 -3.80 -3.01 13.16
N ILE A 46 -3.86 -2.65 11.89
CA ILE A 46 -2.73 -2.61 10.96
C ILE A 46 -2.54 -1.16 10.52
N ASP A 47 -1.52 -0.49 11.03
CA ASP A 47 -1.25 0.93 10.80
C ASP A 47 0.13 1.24 10.21
N HIS A 48 0.99 0.23 10.05
CA HIS A 48 2.36 0.38 9.53
C HIS A 48 3.15 1.51 10.22
N LYS A 49 3.14 1.53 11.56
CA LYS A 49 3.90 2.51 12.36
C LYS A 49 5.41 2.49 12.12
N GLU A 50 5.93 1.39 11.59
CA GLU A 50 7.32 1.28 11.13
C GLU A 50 7.66 2.25 9.98
N TRP A 51 6.64 2.79 9.31
CA TRP A 51 6.83 3.82 8.30
C TRP A 51 7.01 5.17 8.98
N THR A 52 8.20 5.71 8.94
CA THR A 52 8.55 6.99 9.56
C THR A 52 8.92 8.04 8.52
N ASP A 53 8.79 9.32 8.88
CA ASP A 53 9.20 10.42 8.00
C ASP A 53 10.70 10.41 7.75
N GLU A 54 11.52 9.98 8.71
CA GLU A 54 12.96 9.84 8.59
C GLU A 54 13.36 8.87 7.46
N ASN A 55 12.69 7.74 7.35
CA ASN A 55 12.91 6.77 6.27
C ASN A 55 12.32 7.23 4.93
N GLY A 56 11.40 8.19 4.96
CA GLY A 56 10.76 8.78 3.79
C GLY A 56 10.18 7.73 2.84
N ARG A 57 10.42 7.93 1.55
CA ARG A 57 9.95 7.01 0.49
C ARG A 57 10.62 5.63 0.49
N ASN A 58 11.73 5.45 1.20
CA ASN A 58 12.39 4.15 1.32
C ASN A 58 11.59 3.14 2.16
N ASN A 59 10.64 3.62 2.97
CA ASN A 59 9.73 2.74 3.71
C ASN A 59 8.96 1.80 2.79
N ALA A 60 8.56 2.24 1.60
CA ALA A 60 7.84 1.41 0.63
C ALA A 60 8.62 0.13 0.25
N LEU A 61 9.96 0.18 0.26
CA LEU A 61 10.81 -0.98 0.01
C LEU A 61 10.90 -1.95 1.19
N ARG A 62 10.54 -1.51 2.41
CA ARG A 62 10.71 -2.27 3.64
C ARG A 62 9.45 -2.99 4.10
N VAL A 63 8.27 -2.42 3.79
CA VAL A 63 6.99 -2.99 4.20
C VAL A 63 6.57 -4.14 3.28
N ASN A 64 5.85 -5.10 3.81
CA ASN A 64 5.38 -6.25 3.02
C ASN A 64 4.09 -5.96 2.22
N GLY A 65 3.48 -4.83 2.45
CA GLY A 65 2.29 -4.32 1.75
C GLY A 65 2.02 -2.90 2.16
N LEU A 66 1.23 -2.18 1.38
CA LEU A 66 1.04 -0.75 1.59
C LEU A 66 -0.18 -0.41 2.46
N GLY A 67 -0.83 -1.41 3.05
CA GLY A 67 -2.02 -1.18 3.89
C GLY A 67 -3.31 -0.99 3.09
N SER A 68 -4.37 -0.58 3.79
CA SER A 68 -5.70 -0.32 3.24
C SER A 68 -6.38 0.83 3.99
N PRO A 69 -7.31 1.57 3.37
CA PRO A 69 -7.52 1.63 1.93
C PRO A 69 -6.37 2.32 1.20
N ARG A 70 -6.27 2.13 -0.11
CA ARG A 70 -5.29 2.78 -0.97
C ARG A 70 -6.00 3.73 -1.92
N ALA A 71 -5.58 4.99 -1.93
CA ALA A 71 -6.10 6.00 -2.83
C ALA A 71 -4.96 6.56 -3.69
N PHE A 72 -5.23 6.78 -4.97
CA PHE A 72 -4.24 7.19 -5.94
C PHE A 72 -4.64 8.51 -6.59
N TYR A 73 -3.67 9.39 -6.83
CA TYR A 73 -3.87 10.53 -7.70
C TYR A 73 -3.98 10.04 -9.14
N VAL A 74 -5.18 10.12 -9.70
CA VAL A 74 -5.53 9.49 -10.99
C VAL A 74 -4.60 9.86 -12.15
N PRO A 75 -4.13 11.12 -12.30
CA PRO A 75 -3.19 11.45 -13.38
C PRO A 75 -1.88 10.65 -13.30
N PHE A 76 -1.37 10.37 -12.09
CA PHE A 76 -0.18 9.54 -11.91
C PHE A 76 -0.46 8.07 -12.21
N LEU A 77 -1.59 7.55 -11.71
CA LEU A 77 -1.97 6.16 -11.97
C LEU A 77 -2.11 5.87 -13.47
N ARG A 78 -2.73 6.79 -14.22
CA ARG A 78 -2.86 6.67 -15.68
C ARG A 78 -1.53 6.71 -16.43
N LYS A 79 -0.54 7.43 -15.88
CA LYS A 79 0.80 7.54 -16.45
C LYS A 79 1.67 6.31 -16.19
N ILE A 80 1.52 5.72 -15.01
CA ILE A 80 2.30 4.56 -14.53
C ILE A 80 1.75 3.26 -15.12
N ASN A 81 0.43 3.13 -15.20
CA ASN A 81 -0.33 1.92 -15.46
C ASN A 81 -0.18 0.84 -14.37
N LEU A 82 -1.14 -0.07 -14.33
CA LEU A 82 -1.09 -1.25 -13.46
C LEU A 82 -0.41 -2.39 -14.21
N PRO A 83 0.50 -3.14 -13.58
CA PRO A 83 1.04 -4.35 -14.18
C PRO A 83 -0.05 -5.41 -14.34
N ASN A 84 0.01 -6.19 -15.40
CA ASN A 84 -0.94 -7.27 -15.66
C ASN A 84 -0.58 -8.52 -14.85
N VAL A 85 -0.80 -8.46 -13.55
CA VAL A 85 -0.57 -9.56 -12.61
C VAL A 85 -1.77 -9.69 -11.67
N SER A 86 -1.98 -10.85 -11.10
CA SER A 86 -3.09 -11.13 -10.17
C SER A 86 -2.71 -10.96 -8.69
N TYR A 87 -1.50 -10.49 -8.40
CA TYR A 87 -1.02 -10.28 -7.03
C TYR A 87 0.10 -9.22 -7.00
N GLY A 88 -0.01 -8.27 -6.07
CA GLY A 88 1.00 -7.24 -5.84
C GLY A 88 1.04 -6.13 -6.90
N GLU A 89 0.02 -6.02 -7.75
CA GLU A 89 -0.15 -4.94 -8.72
C GLU A 89 -0.19 -3.57 -8.04
N ASP A 90 -0.90 -3.49 -6.94
CA ASP A 90 -1.02 -2.30 -6.09
C ASP A 90 0.30 -1.93 -5.43
N TYR A 91 1.04 -2.94 -4.95
CA TYR A 91 2.36 -2.76 -4.35
C TYR A 91 3.38 -2.25 -5.38
N ALA A 92 3.37 -2.81 -6.59
CA ALA A 92 4.22 -2.36 -7.69
C ALA A 92 3.97 -0.89 -8.05
N VAL A 93 2.69 -0.49 -8.15
CA VAL A 93 2.32 0.92 -8.40
C VAL A 93 2.75 1.83 -7.25
N GLY A 94 2.53 1.42 -6.02
CA GLY A 94 2.94 2.19 -4.86
C GLY A 94 4.46 2.38 -4.76
N LEU A 95 5.24 1.34 -5.06
CA LEU A 95 6.70 1.43 -5.19
C LEU A 95 7.09 2.47 -6.24
N ARG A 96 6.48 2.41 -7.43
CA ARG A 96 6.75 3.35 -8.52
C ARG A 96 6.38 4.78 -8.14
N ILE A 97 5.25 5.00 -7.47
CA ILE A 97 4.84 6.33 -6.97
C ILE A 97 5.86 6.83 -5.94
N SER A 98 6.26 5.98 -4.98
CA SER A 98 7.18 6.36 -3.91
C SER A 98 8.58 6.75 -4.38
N ARG A 99 8.94 6.45 -5.63
CA ARG A 99 10.22 6.86 -6.23
C ARG A 99 10.34 8.38 -6.35
N GLU A 100 9.27 9.05 -6.74
CA GLU A 100 9.25 10.48 -7.07
C GLU A 100 8.31 11.30 -6.20
N TYR A 101 7.30 10.66 -5.61
CA TYR A 101 6.22 11.33 -4.90
C TYR A 101 6.09 10.84 -3.46
N ARG A 102 5.59 11.72 -2.61
CA ARG A 102 5.23 11.36 -1.23
C ARG A 102 4.00 10.45 -1.23
N ILE A 103 3.99 9.51 -0.31
CA ILE A 103 2.81 8.71 0.06
C ILE A 103 2.31 9.22 1.40
N GLY A 104 1.12 9.81 1.41
CA GLY A 104 0.45 10.28 2.62
C GLY A 104 -0.07 9.11 3.46
N ARG A 105 -0.02 9.26 4.78
CA ARG A 105 -0.42 8.22 5.74
C ARG A 105 -1.53 8.71 6.65
N ILE A 106 -2.53 7.84 6.85
CA ILE A 106 -3.57 8.02 7.88
C ILE A 106 -3.42 6.87 8.87
N TYR A 107 -2.92 7.19 10.08
CA TYR A 107 -2.60 6.18 11.10
C TYR A 107 -3.81 5.73 11.92
N GLU A 108 -4.85 6.57 12.00
CA GLU A 108 -6.11 6.12 12.57
C GLU A 108 -6.79 5.09 11.65
N PRO A 109 -7.50 4.10 12.20
CA PRO A 109 -8.23 3.15 11.37
C PRO A 109 -9.37 3.85 10.65
N ILE A 110 -9.41 3.73 9.32
CA ILE A 110 -10.47 4.27 8.46
C ILE A 110 -11.14 3.19 7.61
N TYR A 111 -10.76 1.92 7.82
CA TYR A 111 -11.22 0.80 7.04
C TYR A 111 -11.32 -0.46 7.92
N CYS A 112 -12.32 -1.29 7.67
CA CYS A 112 -12.46 -2.60 8.27
C CYS A 112 -12.25 -3.68 7.21
N CYS A 113 -11.18 -4.44 7.37
CA CYS A 113 -10.90 -5.61 6.56
C CYS A 113 -11.59 -6.80 7.21
N ARG A 114 -12.68 -7.25 6.60
CA ARG A 114 -13.50 -8.35 7.15
C ARG A 114 -12.98 -9.71 6.73
N ARG A 115 -12.74 -10.59 7.68
CA ARG A 115 -12.24 -11.93 7.44
C ARG A 115 -13.30 -12.99 7.66
N TRP A 116 -13.31 -13.97 6.77
CA TRP A 116 -14.18 -15.13 6.79
C TRP A 116 -13.51 -16.32 6.07
N GLU A 117 -14.05 -17.51 6.20
CA GLU A 117 -13.44 -18.73 5.66
C GLU A 117 -13.27 -18.73 4.13
N GLY A 118 -14.06 -17.95 3.41
CA GLY A 118 -14.00 -17.82 1.95
C GLY A 118 -13.05 -16.72 1.43
N ASN A 119 -12.31 -16.01 2.28
CA ASN A 119 -11.34 -15.02 1.81
C ASN A 119 -10.26 -15.67 0.94
N SER A 120 -9.96 -15.07 -0.19
CA SER A 120 -8.97 -15.55 -1.16
C SER A 120 -7.55 -15.72 -0.58
N ASP A 121 -7.22 -14.94 0.46
CA ASP A 121 -5.91 -15.00 1.11
C ASP A 121 -5.81 -16.06 2.23
N ALA A 122 -6.94 -16.62 2.68
CA ALA A 122 -6.97 -17.50 3.84
C ALA A 122 -6.46 -18.92 3.56
N ALA A 123 -6.39 -19.35 2.29
CA ALA A 123 -6.11 -20.73 1.88
C ALA A 123 -5.03 -20.85 0.79
N LEU A 124 -4.06 -19.93 0.76
CA LEU A 124 -2.95 -20.02 -0.19
C LEU A 124 -2.03 -21.18 0.19
N ASP A 125 -1.76 -22.08 -0.75
CA ASP A 125 -0.71 -23.10 -0.58
C ASP A 125 0.69 -22.45 -0.54
N ILE A 126 1.64 -23.18 0.03
CA ILE A 126 3.02 -22.67 0.22
C ILE A 126 3.72 -22.32 -1.09
N VAL A 127 3.41 -23.02 -2.19
CA VAL A 127 4.00 -22.75 -3.50
C VAL A 127 3.56 -21.39 -4.01
N LYS A 128 2.27 -21.08 -3.88
CA LYS A 128 1.70 -19.80 -4.27
C LYS A 128 2.20 -18.66 -3.37
N VAL A 129 2.30 -18.88 -2.07
CA VAL A 129 2.89 -17.90 -1.13
C VAL A 129 4.33 -17.58 -1.52
N ASN A 130 5.15 -18.59 -1.82
CA ASN A 130 6.53 -18.41 -2.22
C ASN A 130 6.65 -17.68 -3.57
N ALA A 131 5.81 -18.02 -4.55
CA ALA A 131 5.76 -17.32 -5.83
C ALA A 131 5.40 -15.83 -5.66
N ASN A 132 4.41 -15.53 -4.81
CA ASN A 132 4.02 -14.16 -4.48
C ASN A 132 5.15 -13.37 -3.81
N ASN A 133 5.87 -14.00 -2.87
CA ASN A 133 7.01 -13.37 -2.21
C ASN A 133 8.17 -13.11 -3.18
N LEU A 134 8.48 -14.09 -4.05
CA LEU A 134 9.50 -13.95 -5.08
C LEU A 134 9.18 -12.78 -6.03
N TYR A 135 7.92 -12.64 -6.44
CA TYR A 135 7.49 -11.51 -7.26
C TYR A 135 7.69 -10.17 -6.53
N LYS A 136 7.28 -10.06 -5.26
CA LYS A 136 7.51 -8.85 -4.48
C LYS A 136 8.99 -8.51 -4.35
N ASP A 137 9.85 -9.48 -4.12
CA ASP A 137 11.29 -9.27 -4.01
C ASP A 137 11.89 -8.82 -5.34
N ALA A 138 11.40 -9.36 -6.46
CA ALA A 138 11.82 -8.93 -7.79
C ALA A 138 11.46 -7.46 -8.06
N ILE A 139 10.22 -7.04 -7.79
CA ILE A 139 9.82 -5.63 -8.00
C ILE A 139 10.52 -4.66 -7.05
N ARG A 140 10.82 -5.07 -5.81
CA ARG A 140 11.65 -4.27 -4.89
C ARG A 140 13.07 -4.09 -5.44
N THR A 141 13.65 -5.16 -5.97
CA THR A 141 14.99 -5.14 -6.55
C THR A 141 15.05 -4.20 -7.75
N TRP A 142 14.09 -4.30 -8.67
CA TRP A 142 14.02 -3.39 -9.83
C TRP A 142 13.79 -1.94 -9.41
N GLU A 143 12.96 -1.70 -8.41
CA GLU A 143 12.75 -0.35 -7.89
C GLU A 143 14.02 0.22 -7.25
N LEU A 144 14.76 -0.59 -6.47
CA LEU A 144 16.02 -0.17 -5.87
C LEU A 144 17.06 0.17 -6.95
N GLN A 145 17.19 -0.67 -7.98
CA GLN A 145 18.09 -0.41 -9.13
C GLN A 145 17.73 0.90 -9.85
N ALA A 146 16.42 1.15 -10.06
CA ALA A 146 15.98 2.40 -10.66
C ALA A 146 16.34 3.63 -9.82
N ARG A 147 16.20 3.56 -8.49
CA ARG A 147 16.59 4.64 -7.58
C ARG A 147 18.09 4.91 -7.58
N LEU A 148 18.89 3.85 -7.60
CA LEU A 148 20.35 3.97 -7.68
C LEU A 148 20.76 4.64 -9.00
N ALA A 149 20.20 4.23 -10.13
CA ALA A 149 20.49 4.83 -11.43
C ALA A 149 20.12 6.34 -11.48
N MET A 150 19.00 6.75 -10.85
CA MET A 150 18.63 8.16 -10.75
C MET A 150 19.64 8.95 -9.91
N SER A 151 20.03 8.42 -8.75
CA SER A 151 21.01 9.05 -7.86
C SER A 151 22.38 9.24 -8.53
N ASP A 152 22.82 8.27 -9.32
CA ASP A 152 24.08 8.35 -10.03
C ASP A 152 24.02 9.36 -11.19
N ALA A 153 22.87 9.47 -11.86
CA ALA A 153 22.66 10.51 -12.87
C ALA A 153 22.69 11.94 -12.27
N GLU A 154 22.10 12.13 -11.09
CA GLU A 154 22.12 13.42 -10.39
C GLU A 154 23.54 13.84 -9.92
N LYS A 155 24.41 12.88 -9.60
CA LYS A 155 25.81 13.17 -9.20
C LYS A 155 26.73 13.55 -10.37
N ASN A 156 26.32 13.20 -11.60
CA ASN A 156 27.10 13.46 -12.81
C ASN A 156 26.65 14.72 -13.58
N LEU A 157 25.70 15.48 -13.03
CA LEU A 157 25.25 16.79 -13.52
C LEU A 157 25.84 17.92 -12.69
#